data_9303ecbdee92ab6a925fe42ddaa23f93
#
_entry.id   9303ecbdee92ab6a925fe42ddaa23f93
#
_cell.length_a   1.000
_cell.length_b   1.000
_cell.length_c   1.000
_cell.angle_alpha   90.00
_cell.angle_beta   90.00
_cell.angle_gamma   90.00
#
_symmetry.space_group_name_H-M   'P 1'
#
loop_
_entity.id
_entity.type
_entity.pdbx_description
1 polymer ?
#
loop_
_entity_poly.entity_id
_entity_poly.type
_entity_poly.pdbx_seq_one_letter_code
_entity_poly.pdbx_strand_id
1 'polypeptide(L)'
;MALNRDLTQGSIPKGLLAFALPLILGNLLQQLYNLADTWVVGQFLGEGALAAVGSSYTLMTFLTSILLGLCMGSSVFFAMQFGRKDPARFRAGIFQSFCLIGGLTVVLTGLVYLALGGILWFLRIPADVWDLTRTYLVWVFAGIPATFLYNYFANLLRAIGNSVTPLLFLGVSVVGNIGLDLLFVIPLQMGVMGAALATVLAQYAAGVGLALWTWQSCPDLRVGKADRRWDRNILRQLWSLSFFTCLQQSVMNFGILLVQGLVNSFGSVVMAAFAVAVKIDTLAYMPVQDFGNAYATFVAQNYGAGQRGRIKAGTKWALFWVLVFCLAIGGLVCCFAPQLLAIFVGHDAQEVISVGTGYLRIEGSCYLGIGILFLLYGYFRAVDRPAVSLVLTVCSLGTRVALAYLLSAYPAIGVTGIWAAIPIGWFFADTVGGILWRKDSKRSHP
;
A
#
# COMPACT_ATOMS: atom_id res chain seq x y z
N MET A 1 -24.05 -5.27 -16.66
CA MET A 1 -23.09 -4.35 -17.29
C MET A 1 -21.68 -4.82 -16.98
N ALA A 2 -20.85 -5.03 -17.99
CA ALA A 2 -19.49 -5.51 -17.77
C ALA A 2 -18.66 -4.42 -17.07
N LEU A 3 -18.47 -4.55 -15.75
CA LEU A 3 -17.57 -3.71 -14.95
C LEU A 3 -16.09 -3.99 -15.28
N ASN A 4 -15.82 -5.01 -16.09
CA ASN A 4 -14.49 -5.43 -16.50
C ASN A 4 -14.02 -4.59 -17.68
N ARG A 5 -12.91 -3.89 -17.52
CA ARG A 5 -12.28 -3.09 -18.59
C ARG A 5 -11.07 -3.84 -19.13
N ASP A 6 -11.16 -4.28 -20.38
CA ASP A 6 -9.99 -4.79 -21.10
C ASP A 6 -9.06 -3.63 -21.44
N LEU A 7 -7.95 -3.50 -20.68
CA LEU A 7 -6.96 -2.43 -20.85
C LEU A 7 -6.08 -2.65 -22.09
N THR A 8 -6.24 -3.79 -22.78
CA THR A 8 -5.54 -4.05 -24.05
C THR A 8 -6.22 -3.37 -25.23
N GLN A 9 -7.43 -2.78 -25.02
CA GLN A 9 -8.24 -2.16 -26.08
C GLN A 9 -8.65 -0.73 -25.71
N GLY A 10 -9.16 0.02 -26.66
CA GLY A 10 -9.71 1.36 -26.47
C GLY A 10 -8.67 2.45 -26.20
N SER A 11 -9.17 3.60 -25.72
CA SER A 11 -8.36 4.79 -25.44
C SER A 11 -7.48 4.59 -24.21
N ILE A 12 -6.18 4.73 -24.36
CA ILE A 12 -5.21 4.55 -23.29
C ILE A 12 -5.40 5.56 -22.14
N PRO A 13 -5.43 6.90 -22.38
CA PRO A 13 -5.51 7.87 -21.28
C PRO A 13 -6.81 7.74 -20.49
N LYS A 14 -7.95 7.57 -21.18
CA LYS A 14 -9.24 7.38 -20.52
C LYS A 14 -9.31 6.06 -19.77
N GLY A 15 -8.75 5.00 -20.33
CA GLY A 15 -8.69 3.66 -19.70
C GLY A 15 -7.90 3.66 -18.41
N LEU A 16 -6.69 4.26 -18.42
CA LEU A 16 -5.83 4.38 -17.24
C LEU A 16 -6.49 5.17 -16.12
N LEU A 17 -7.02 6.38 -16.41
CA LEU A 17 -7.67 7.21 -15.39
C LEU A 17 -8.91 6.54 -14.81
N ALA A 18 -9.78 6.01 -15.68
CA ALA A 18 -11.03 5.41 -15.24
C ALA A 18 -10.82 4.08 -14.49
N PHE A 19 -9.67 3.43 -14.65
CA PHE A 19 -9.26 2.28 -13.84
C PHE A 19 -8.58 2.69 -12.53
N ALA A 20 -7.74 3.74 -12.57
CA ALA A 20 -7.02 4.23 -11.40
C ALA A 20 -7.93 4.92 -10.38
N LEU A 21 -8.93 5.68 -10.84
CA LEU A 21 -9.78 6.48 -9.96
C LEU A 21 -10.46 5.66 -8.85
N PRO A 22 -11.09 4.49 -9.11
CA PRO A 22 -11.65 3.66 -8.05
C PRO A 22 -10.60 3.10 -7.08
N LEU A 23 -9.34 2.85 -7.52
CA LEU A 23 -8.26 2.43 -6.62
C LEU A 23 -7.90 3.56 -5.66
N ILE A 24 -7.71 4.77 -6.19
CA ILE A 24 -7.39 5.96 -5.40
C ILE A 24 -8.49 6.23 -4.37
N LEU A 25 -9.77 6.22 -4.81
CA LEU A 25 -10.91 6.41 -3.93
C LEU A 25 -11.00 5.31 -2.86
N GLY A 26 -10.68 4.06 -3.20
CA GLY A 26 -10.64 2.96 -2.25
C GLY A 26 -9.62 3.18 -1.14
N ASN A 27 -8.40 3.59 -1.48
CA ASN A 27 -7.37 3.85 -0.49
C ASN A 27 -7.65 5.11 0.35
N LEU A 28 -8.20 6.17 -0.24
CA LEU A 28 -8.67 7.33 0.52
C LEU A 28 -9.78 6.94 1.51
N LEU A 29 -10.73 6.12 1.07
CA LEU A 29 -11.79 5.60 1.95
C LEU A 29 -11.24 4.75 3.09
N GLN A 30 -10.20 3.95 2.82
CA GLN A 30 -9.48 3.18 3.84
C GLN A 30 -8.81 4.10 4.88
N GLN A 31 -8.25 5.23 4.47
CA GLN A 31 -7.66 6.19 5.42
C GLN A 31 -8.72 6.90 6.27
N LEU A 32 -9.84 7.26 5.67
CA LEU A 32 -10.97 7.83 6.41
C LEU A 32 -11.53 6.84 7.44
N TYR A 33 -11.60 5.57 7.08
CA TYR A 33 -11.97 4.50 7.99
C TYR A 33 -11.03 4.41 9.19
N ASN A 34 -9.71 4.33 8.96
CA ASN A 34 -8.71 4.27 10.04
C ASN A 34 -8.80 5.50 10.97
N LEU A 35 -9.11 6.67 10.41
CA LEU A 35 -9.29 7.89 11.18
C LEU A 35 -10.57 7.83 12.04
N ALA A 36 -11.67 7.34 11.48
CA ALA A 36 -12.96 7.20 12.19
C ALA A 36 -12.85 6.19 13.34
N ASP A 37 -12.23 5.02 13.11
CA ASP A 37 -11.99 4.01 14.15
C ASP A 37 -11.14 4.58 15.30
N THR A 38 -10.04 5.26 14.98
CA THR A 38 -9.19 5.93 15.99
C THR A 38 -9.95 7.00 16.76
N TRP A 39 -10.83 7.76 16.09
CA TRP A 39 -11.64 8.78 16.73
C TRP A 39 -12.68 8.18 17.70
N VAL A 40 -13.39 7.11 17.29
CA VAL A 40 -14.35 6.41 18.16
C VAL A 40 -13.64 5.87 19.40
N VAL A 41 -12.51 5.20 19.24
CA VAL A 41 -11.74 4.65 20.37
C VAL A 41 -11.27 5.75 21.30
N GLY A 42 -10.69 6.84 20.77
CA GLY A 42 -10.19 7.95 21.58
C GLY A 42 -11.29 8.69 22.32
N GLN A 43 -12.44 8.92 21.68
CA GLN A 43 -13.54 9.69 22.25
C GLN A 43 -14.33 8.92 23.32
N PHE A 44 -14.53 7.61 23.14
CA PHE A 44 -15.43 6.83 23.99
C PHE A 44 -14.73 5.86 24.95
N LEU A 45 -13.48 5.45 24.64
CA LEU A 45 -12.74 4.47 25.46
C LEU A 45 -11.56 5.08 26.23
N GLY A 46 -11.18 6.34 25.90
CA GLY A 46 -10.16 7.07 26.60
C GLY A 46 -8.72 6.76 26.16
N GLU A 47 -7.77 7.39 26.87
CA GLU A 47 -6.34 7.43 26.48
C GLU A 47 -5.67 6.06 26.50
N GLY A 48 -5.97 5.20 27.45
CA GLY A 48 -5.40 3.86 27.55
C GLY A 48 -5.78 2.96 26.37
N ALA A 49 -7.04 3.02 25.93
CA ALA A 49 -7.52 2.29 24.77
C ALA A 49 -6.89 2.83 23.48
N LEU A 50 -6.78 4.15 23.37
CA LEU A 50 -6.14 4.81 22.23
C LEU A 50 -4.64 4.43 22.14
N ALA A 51 -3.94 4.36 23.27
CA ALA A 51 -2.55 3.91 23.33
C ALA A 51 -2.41 2.44 22.89
N ALA A 52 -3.34 1.57 23.34
CA ALA A 52 -3.36 0.16 22.94
C ALA A 52 -3.56 -0.03 21.44
N VAL A 53 -4.55 0.66 20.85
CA VAL A 53 -4.82 0.62 19.39
C VAL A 53 -3.65 1.21 18.61
N GLY A 54 -3.12 2.35 19.03
CA GLY A 54 -1.99 3.01 18.38
C GLY A 54 -0.71 2.16 18.37
N SER A 55 -0.39 1.50 19.49
CA SER A 55 0.76 0.59 19.59
C SER A 55 0.59 -0.63 18.68
N SER A 56 -0.64 -1.13 18.54
CA SER A 56 -0.97 -2.25 17.68
C SER A 56 -0.93 -1.91 16.19
N TYR A 57 -1.17 -0.64 15.83
CA TYR A 57 -1.26 -0.18 14.45
C TYR A 57 0.01 -0.48 13.63
N THR A 58 1.19 -0.22 14.19
CA THR A 58 2.48 -0.47 13.51
C THR A 58 2.66 -1.94 13.16
N LEU A 59 2.34 -2.84 14.10
CA LEU A 59 2.40 -4.28 13.88
C LEU A 59 1.41 -4.72 12.81
N MET A 60 0.15 -4.25 12.91
CA MET A 60 -0.89 -4.59 11.94
C MET A 60 -0.56 -4.07 10.54
N THR A 61 -0.01 -2.88 10.42
CA THR A 61 0.45 -2.31 9.15
C THR A 61 1.54 -3.19 8.53
N PHE A 62 2.48 -3.67 9.33
CA PHE A 62 3.53 -4.57 8.87
C PHE A 62 2.96 -5.92 8.37
N LEU A 63 2.10 -6.56 9.15
CA LEU A 63 1.47 -7.83 8.77
C LEU A 63 0.60 -7.68 7.50
N THR A 64 -0.18 -6.61 7.44
CA THR A 64 -1.02 -6.31 6.28
C THR A 64 -0.17 -6.04 5.03
N SER A 65 0.99 -5.37 5.16
CA SER A 65 1.87 -5.11 4.02
C SER A 65 2.46 -6.38 3.42
N ILE A 66 2.72 -7.41 4.24
CA ILE A 66 3.13 -8.74 3.77
C ILE A 66 2.03 -9.34 2.88
N LEU A 67 0.80 -9.42 3.40
CA LEU A 67 -0.34 -9.99 2.67
C LEU A 67 -0.65 -9.20 1.39
N LEU A 68 -0.65 -7.87 1.49
CA LEU A 68 -0.88 -6.99 0.36
C LEU A 68 0.17 -7.20 -0.73
N GLY A 69 1.44 -7.25 -0.36
CA GLY A 69 2.54 -7.49 -1.29
C GLY A 69 2.44 -8.83 -2.00
N LEU A 70 2.09 -9.90 -1.28
CA LEU A 70 1.86 -11.23 -1.85
C LEU A 70 0.68 -11.22 -2.85
N CYS A 71 -0.44 -10.59 -2.49
CA CYS A 71 -1.61 -10.47 -3.36
C CYS A 71 -1.36 -9.57 -4.58
N MET A 72 -0.62 -8.48 -4.41
CA MET A 72 -0.23 -7.60 -5.52
C MET A 72 0.69 -8.29 -6.51
N GLY A 73 1.63 -9.11 -6.05
CA GLY A 73 2.50 -9.89 -6.92
C GLY A 73 1.72 -10.91 -7.75
N SER A 74 0.80 -11.64 -7.14
CA SER A 74 -0.06 -12.60 -7.87
C SER A 74 -1.01 -11.91 -8.84
N SER A 75 -1.50 -10.69 -8.53
CA SER A 75 -2.31 -9.87 -9.44
C SER A 75 -1.60 -9.59 -10.77
N VAL A 76 -0.30 -9.36 -10.75
CA VAL A 76 0.50 -9.15 -11.96
C VAL A 76 0.48 -10.43 -12.84
N PHE A 77 0.65 -11.59 -12.24
CA PHE A 77 0.51 -12.87 -12.97
C PHE A 77 -0.86 -12.99 -13.62
N PHE A 78 -1.94 -12.71 -12.87
CA PHE A 78 -3.30 -12.76 -13.40
C PHE A 78 -3.51 -11.79 -14.56
N ALA A 79 -3.04 -10.56 -14.43
CA ALA A 79 -3.14 -9.56 -15.49
C ALA A 79 -2.40 -9.99 -16.76
N MET A 80 -1.21 -10.61 -16.64
CA MET A 80 -0.48 -11.17 -17.79
C MET A 80 -1.26 -12.31 -18.47
N GLN A 81 -1.82 -13.26 -17.69
CA GLN A 81 -2.58 -14.38 -18.27
C GLN A 81 -3.89 -13.90 -18.90
N PHE A 82 -4.55 -12.90 -18.29
CA PHE A 82 -5.72 -12.26 -18.88
C PHE A 82 -5.38 -11.63 -20.24
N GLY A 83 -4.28 -10.91 -20.34
CA GLY A 83 -3.80 -10.35 -21.61
C GLY A 83 -3.44 -11.41 -22.66
N ARG A 84 -2.86 -12.55 -22.24
CA ARG A 84 -2.54 -13.70 -23.11
C ARG A 84 -3.77 -14.44 -23.60
N LYS A 85 -4.93 -14.22 -22.99
CA LYS A 85 -6.17 -14.98 -23.23
C LYS A 85 -5.98 -16.49 -23.02
N ASP A 86 -5.22 -16.87 -21.98
CA ASP A 86 -4.99 -18.26 -21.58
C ASP A 86 -5.79 -18.59 -20.30
N PRO A 87 -7.06 -19.02 -20.45
CA PRO A 87 -7.93 -19.25 -19.30
C PRO A 87 -7.51 -20.46 -18.47
N ALA A 88 -6.87 -21.47 -19.07
CA ALA A 88 -6.42 -22.66 -18.34
C ALA A 88 -5.28 -22.30 -17.39
N ARG A 89 -4.26 -21.58 -17.88
CA ARG A 89 -3.14 -21.12 -17.06
C ARG A 89 -3.58 -20.06 -16.03
N PHE A 90 -4.55 -19.23 -16.39
CA PHE A 90 -5.15 -18.26 -15.48
C PHE A 90 -5.81 -18.95 -14.28
N ARG A 91 -6.71 -19.93 -14.50
CA ARG A 91 -7.40 -20.67 -13.42
C ARG A 91 -6.47 -21.54 -12.58
N ALA A 92 -5.50 -22.22 -13.22
CA ALA A 92 -4.46 -22.94 -12.48
C ALA A 92 -3.64 -21.99 -11.58
N GLY A 93 -3.36 -20.76 -12.05
CA GLY A 93 -2.72 -19.73 -11.25
C GLY A 93 -3.57 -19.26 -10.06
N ILE A 94 -4.88 -19.11 -10.23
CA ILE A 94 -5.80 -18.81 -9.12
C ILE A 94 -5.71 -19.90 -8.05
N PHE A 95 -5.80 -21.16 -8.45
CA PHE A 95 -5.71 -22.26 -7.50
C PHE A 95 -4.38 -22.28 -6.72
N GLN A 96 -3.26 -22.22 -7.43
CA GLN A 96 -1.93 -22.30 -6.81
C GLN A 96 -1.63 -21.09 -5.92
N SER A 97 -1.97 -19.87 -6.37
CA SER A 97 -1.74 -18.66 -5.57
C SER A 97 -2.65 -18.61 -4.34
N PHE A 98 -3.91 -19.04 -4.45
CA PHE A 98 -4.82 -19.10 -3.31
C PHE A 98 -4.31 -20.08 -2.26
N CYS A 99 -3.87 -21.29 -2.66
CA CYS A 99 -3.28 -22.26 -1.75
C CYS A 99 -1.96 -21.75 -1.13
N LEU A 100 -1.10 -21.12 -1.94
CA LEU A 100 0.18 -20.59 -1.48
C LEU A 100 0.00 -19.45 -0.46
N ILE A 101 -0.73 -18.39 -0.86
CA ILE A 101 -0.89 -17.20 -0.03
C ILE A 101 -1.82 -17.51 1.16
N GLY A 102 -2.88 -18.29 0.95
CA GLY A 102 -3.76 -18.75 2.01
C GLY A 102 -3.03 -19.61 3.04
N GLY A 103 -2.20 -20.55 2.59
CA GLY A 103 -1.35 -21.34 3.47
C GLY A 103 -0.37 -20.47 4.29
N LEU A 104 0.30 -19.53 3.62
CA LEU A 104 1.17 -18.57 4.31
C LEU A 104 0.38 -17.69 5.31
N THR A 105 -0.85 -17.31 4.98
CA THR A 105 -1.73 -16.55 5.88
C THR A 105 -2.07 -17.35 7.13
N VAL A 106 -2.40 -18.63 7.00
CA VAL A 106 -2.66 -19.52 8.14
C VAL A 106 -1.43 -19.67 9.02
N VAL A 107 -0.26 -19.91 8.41
CA VAL A 107 1.02 -19.99 9.14
C VAL A 107 1.32 -18.67 9.85
N LEU A 108 1.19 -17.54 9.17
CA LEU A 108 1.41 -16.21 9.75
C LEU A 108 0.46 -15.96 10.93
N THR A 109 -0.82 -16.26 10.78
CA THR A 109 -1.80 -16.12 11.85
C THR A 109 -1.44 -16.99 13.05
N GLY A 110 -1.07 -18.24 12.83
CA GLY A 110 -0.60 -19.12 13.89
C GLY A 110 0.65 -18.60 14.61
N LEU A 111 1.64 -18.13 13.85
CA LEU A 111 2.88 -17.58 14.40
C LEU A 111 2.64 -16.33 15.26
N VAL A 112 1.80 -15.39 14.83
CA VAL A 112 1.53 -14.18 15.63
C VAL A 112 0.77 -14.49 16.91
N TYR A 113 -0.15 -15.49 16.91
CA TYR A 113 -0.79 -15.96 18.15
C TYR A 113 0.20 -16.63 19.10
N LEU A 114 1.07 -17.51 18.58
CA LEU A 114 2.12 -18.16 19.40
C LEU A 114 3.12 -17.16 19.96
N ALA A 115 3.47 -16.15 19.17
CA ALA A 115 4.45 -15.14 19.55
C ALA A 115 3.85 -13.94 20.31
N LEU A 116 2.55 -13.90 20.58
CA LEU A 116 1.85 -12.71 21.09
C LEU A 116 2.52 -12.12 22.33
N GLY A 117 2.86 -12.94 23.33
CA GLY A 117 3.55 -12.48 24.55
C GLY A 117 4.92 -11.89 24.26
N GLY A 118 5.71 -12.52 23.38
CA GLY A 118 7.00 -12.02 22.93
C GLY A 118 6.90 -10.72 22.11
N ILE A 119 5.86 -10.58 21.31
CA ILE A 119 5.58 -9.35 20.54
C ILE A 119 5.30 -8.18 21.47
N LEU A 120 4.43 -8.37 22.47
CA LEU A 120 4.11 -7.34 23.47
C LEU A 120 5.36 -6.91 24.26
N TRP A 121 6.18 -7.88 24.65
CA TRP A 121 7.46 -7.61 25.31
C TRP A 121 8.43 -6.85 24.39
N PHE A 122 8.58 -7.27 23.14
CA PHE A 122 9.44 -6.62 22.15
C PHE A 122 9.02 -5.17 21.88
N LEU A 123 7.71 -4.93 21.79
CA LEU A 123 7.14 -3.59 21.61
C LEU A 123 7.21 -2.73 22.87
N ARG A 124 7.71 -3.30 23.98
CA ARG A 124 7.82 -2.62 25.29
C ARG A 124 6.51 -1.99 25.73
N ILE A 125 5.42 -2.74 25.60
CA ILE A 125 4.10 -2.26 25.99
C ILE A 125 4.09 -2.03 27.51
N PRO A 126 3.68 -0.83 27.99
CA PRO A 126 3.57 -0.53 29.42
C PRO A 126 2.57 -1.45 30.12
N ALA A 127 2.80 -1.72 31.42
CA ALA A 127 2.00 -2.66 32.19
C ALA A 127 0.54 -2.22 32.34
N ASP A 128 0.27 -0.93 32.39
CA ASP A 128 -1.06 -0.31 32.53
C ASP A 128 -1.94 -0.53 31.29
N VAL A 129 -1.36 -0.64 30.10
CA VAL A 129 -2.09 -0.89 28.84
C VAL A 129 -1.87 -2.29 28.27
N TRP A 130 -1.14 -3.15 28.99
CA TRP A 130 -0.78 -4.50 28.53
C TRP A 130 -2.01 -5.36 28.21
N ASP A 131 -2.95 -5.44 29.13
CA ASP A 131 -4.15 -6.27 28.96
C ASP A 131 -5.08 -5.73 27.87
N LEU A 132 -5.19 -4.41 27.76
CA LEU A 132 -5.95 -3.76 26.68
C LEU A 132 -5.35 -4.07 25.31
N THR A 133 -4.03 -3.91 25.19
CA THR A 133 -3.29 -4.19 23.92
C THR A 133 -3.38 -5.67 23.58
N ARG A 134 -3.20 -6.56 24.54
CA ARG A 134 -3.33 -8.01 24.35
C ARG A 134 -4.72 -8.38 23.87
N THR A 135 -5.75 -7.87 24.52
CA THR A 135 -7.16 -8.13 24.15
C THR A 135 -7.44 -7.63 22.72
N TYR A 136 -7.02 -6.41 22.39
CA TYR A 136 -7.17 -5.86 21.04
C TYR A 136 -6.50 -6.75 20.00
N LEU A 137 -5.22 -7.11 20.19
CA LEU A 137 -4.45 -7.91 19.24
C LEU A 137 -5.01 -9.32 19.06
N VAL A 138 -5.50 -9.97 20.11
CA VAL A 138 -6.13 -11.29 20.01
C VAL A 138 -7.31 -11.26 19.03
N TRP A 139 -8.16 -10.25 19.11
CA TRP A 139 -9.30 -10.13 18.22
C TRP A 139 -8.88 -9.69 16.80
N VAL A 140 -8.02 -8.69 16.68
CA VAL A 140 -7.60 -8.18 15.37
C VAL A 140 -6.82 -9.22 14.57
N PHE A 141 -6.02 -10.08 15.21
CA PHE A 141 -5.34 -11.19 14.53
C PHE A 141 -6.31 -12.21 13.91
N ALA A 142 -7.51 -12.38 14.49
CA ALA A 142 -8.56 -13.18 13.87
C ALA A 142 -9.04 -12.58 12.53
N GLY A 143 -8.80 -11.29 12.29
CA GLY A 143 -9.08 -10.61 11.02
C GLY A 143 -8.03 -10.82 9.92
N ILE A 144 -6.86 -11.38 10.23
CA ILE A 144 -5.79 -11.60 9.22
C ILE A 144 -6.29 -12.44 8.04
N PRO A 145 -7.01 -13.57 8.22
CA PRO A 145 -7.58 -14.32 7.10
C PRO A 145 -8.62 -13.52 6.29
N ALA A 146 -9.40 -12.67 6.95
CA ALA A 146 -10.36 -11.80 6.25
C ALA A 146 -9.66 -10.74 5.40
N THR A 147 -8.58 -10.14 5.92
CA THR A 147 -7.72 -9.22 5.19
C THR A 147 -7.10 -9.89 3.96
N PHE A 148 -6.65 -11.15 4.10
CA PHE A 148 -6.20 -11.94 2.95
C PHE A 148 -7.31 -12.11 1.92
N LEU A 149 -8.49 -12.60 2.32
CA LEU A 149 -9.61 -12.83 1.40
C LEU A 149 -9.96 -11.57 0.61
N TYR A 150 -10.16 -10.45 1.31
CA TYR A 150 -10.47 -9.20 0.65
C TYR A 150 -9.37 -8.78 -0.34
N ASN A 151 -8.12 -8.73 0.10
CA ASN A 151 -7.00 -8.30 -0.76
C ASN A 151 -6.78 -9.26 -1.93
N TYR A 152 -6.92 -10.55 -1.73
CA TYR A 152 -6.77 -11.55 -2.79
C TYR A 152 -7.80 -11.36 -3.90
N PHE A 153 -9.10 -11.35 -3.56
CA PHE A 153 -10.17 -11.20 -4.55
C PHE A 153 -10.22 -9.78 -5.15
N ALA A 154 -9.91 -8.75 -4.37
CA ALA A 154 -9.78 -7.39 -4.88
C ALA A 154 -8.66 -7.30 -5.95
N ASN A 155 -7.49 -7.87 -5.69
CA ASN A 155 -6.38 -7.90 -6.62
C ASN A 155 -6.66 -8.80 -7.84
N LEU A 156 -7.37 -9.90 -7.67
CA LEU A 156 -7.83 -10.76 -8.77
C LEU A 156 -8.78 -10.01 -9.71
N LEU A 157 -9.78 -9.30 -9.18
CA LEU A 157 -10.72 -8.50 -9.96
C LEU A 157 -10.03 -7.31 -10.64
N ARG A 158 -9.11 -6.64 -9.95
CA ARG A 158 -8.29 -5.57 -10.55
C ARG A 158 -7.46 -6.09 -11.72
N ALA A 159 -6.92 -7.29 -11.63
CA ALA A 159 -6.13 -7.90 -12.70
C ALA A 159 -6.90 -8.08 -14.01
N ILE A 160 -8.22 -8.30 -13.93
CA ILE A 160 -9.14 -8.37 -15.11
C ILE A 160 -9.78 -7.02 -15.47
N GLY A 161 -9.31 -5.92 -14.85
CA GLY A 161 -9.77 -4.56 -15.14
C GLY A 161 -11.00 -4.10 -14.36
N ASN A 162 -11.42 -4.83 -13.33
CA ASN A 162 -12.52 -4.44 -12.44
C ASN A 162 -11.99 -3.82 -11.14
N SER A 163 -11.92 -2.49 -11.09
CA SER A 163 -11.53 -1.75 -9.88
C SER A 163 -12.74 -1.23 -9.09
N VAL A 164 -13.93 -1.23 -9.68
CA VAL A 164 -15.14 -0.66 -9.05
C VAL A 164 -15.74 -1.61 -8.02
N THR A 165 -15.85 -2.90 -8.33
CA THR A 165 -16.46 -3.88 -7.41
C THR A 165 -15.72 -3.94 -6.06
N PRO A 166 -14.37 -4.05 -6.00
CA PRO A 166 -13.66 -3.99 -4.73
C PRO A 166 -13.92 -2.69 -3.94
N LEU A 167 -14.02 -1.54 -4.62
CA LEU A 167 -14.34 -0.26 -3.99
C LEU A 167 -15.73 -0.29 -3.34
N LEU A 168 -16.73 -0.84 -4.00
CA LEU A 168 -18.11 -0.92 -3.45
C LEU A 168 -18.16 -1.79 -2.19
N PHE A 169 -17.50 -2.97 -2.21
CA PHE A 169 -17.43 -3.83 -1.04
C PHE A 169 -16.66 -3.18 0.11
N LEU A 170 -15.59 -2.44 -0.18
CA LEU A 170 -14.88 -1.66 0.82
C LEU A 170 -15.77 -0.57 1.40
N GLY A 171 -16.51 0.16 0.56
CA GLY A 171 -17.43 1.22 1.01
C GLY A 171 -18.49 0.70 1.97
N VAL A 172 -19.13 -0.42 1.64
CA VAL A 172 -20.10 -1.08 2.52
C VAL A 172 -19.45 -1.53 3.82
N SER A 173 -18.23 -2.09 3.75
CA SER A 173 -17.47 -2.51 4.94
C SER A 173 -17.13 -1.35 5.85
N VAL A 174 -16.72 -0.20 5.31
CA VAL A 174 -16.40 1.00 6.08
C VAL A 174 -17.61 1.53 6.82
N VAL A 175 -18.75 1.68 6.13
CA VAL A 175 -20.01 2.13 6.76
C VAL A 175 -20.47 1.13 7.81
N GLY A 176 -20.41 -0.16 7.51
CA GLY A 176 -20.76 -1.24 8.43
C GLY A 176 -19.86 -1.26 9.67
N ASN A 177 -18.56 -1.07 9.51
CA ASN A 177 -17.62 -1.01 10.63
C ASN A 177 -17.92 0.17 11.56
N ILE A 178 -18.06 1.40 11.02
CA ILE A 178 -18.40 2.58 11.83
C ILE A 178 -19.70 2.33 12.61
N GLY A 179 -20.72 1.74 11.97
CA GLY A 179 -21.97 1.37 12.65
C GLY A 179 -21.77 0.35 13.76
N LEU A 180 -20.95 -0.68 13.54
CA LEU A 180 -20.62 -1.71 14.54
C LEU A 180 -19.74 -1.15 15.66
N ASP A 181 -18.78 -0.27 15.37
CA ASP A 181 -17.97 0.41 16.38
C ASP A 181 -18.85 1.19 17.35
N LEU A 182 -19.76 2.03 16.82
CA LEU A 182 -20.70 2.79 17.63
C LEU A 182 -21.62 1.88 18.43
N LEU A 183 -22.09 0.76 17.85
CA LEU A 183 -22.95 -0.21 18.52
C LEU A 183 -22.22 -0.96 19.64
N PHE A 184 -21.01 -1.45 19.39
CA PHE A 184 -20.30 -2.29 20.36
C PHE A 184 -19.64 -1.46 21.46
N VAL A 185 -19.19 -0.25 21.14
CA VAL A 185 -18.49 0.63 22.10
C VAL A 185 -19.49 1.36 23.01
N ILE A 186 -20.58 1.92 22.45
CA ILE A 186 -21.49 2.80 23.20
C ILE A 186 -22.55 2.00 23.95
N PRO A 187 -23.57 1.36 23.32
CA PRO A 187 -24.63 0.69 24.06
C PRO A 187 -24.22 -0.65 24.66
N LEU A 188 -23.33 -1.41 23.96
CA LEU A 188 -22.92 -2.72 24.47
C LEU A 188 -21.69 -2.65 25.39
N GLN A 189 -21.02 -1.52 25.49
CA GLN A 189 -19.91 -1.26 26.41
C GLN A 189 -18.80 -2.33 26.37
N MET A 190 -18.54 -2.89 25.16
CA MET A 190 -17.54 -3.96 24.98
C MET A 190 -16.09 -3.46 25.03
N GLY A 191 -15.87 -2.16 25.20
CA GLY A 191 -14.55 -1.57 25.30
C GLY A 191 -13.70 -1.80 24.03
N VAL A 192 -12.40 -1.98 24.22
CA VAL A 192 -11.41 -2.20 23.14
C VAL A 192 -11.70 -3.48 22.34
N MET A 193 -12.26 -4.51 22.99
CA MET A 193 -12.70 -5.73 22.32
C MET A 193 -13.80 -5.45 21.28
N GLY A 194 -14.73 -4.52 21.61
CA GLY A 194 -15.82 -4.14 20.72
C GLY A 194 -15.30 -3.51 19.41
N ALA A 195 -14.37 -2.56 19.52
CA ALA A 195 -13.74 -1.93 18.36
C ALA A 195 -12.98 -2.95 17.50
N ALA A 196 -12.19 -3.83 18.12
CA ALA A 196 -11.49 -4.90 17.39
C ALA A 196 -12.46 -5.84 16.69
N LEU A 197 -13.54 -6.26 17.35
CA LEU A 197 -14.55 -7.16 16.79
C LEU A 197 -15.31 -6.51 15.63
N ALA A 198 -15.67 -5.23 15.73
CA ALA A 198 -16.31 -4.48 14.66
C ALA A 198 -15.45 -4.46 13.40
N THR A 199 -14.16 -4.16 13.55
CA THR A 199 -13.17 -4.20 12.48
C THR A 199 -13.10 -5.58 11.81
N VAL A 200 -12.99 -6.64 12.60
CA VAL A 200 -12.89 -8.01 12.10
C VAL A 200 -14.15 -8.45 11.37
N LEU A 201 -15.32 -8.18 11.92
CA LEU A 201 -16.60 -8.51 11.27
C LEU A 201 -16.79 -7.77 9.95
N ALA A 202 -16.45 -6.48 9.90
CA ALA A 202 -16.51 -5.70 8.68
C ALA A 202 -15.52 -6.23 7.61
N GLN A 203 -14.33 -6.64 8.01
CA GLN A 203 -13.34 -7.24 7.11
C GLN A 203 -13.80 -8.60 6.56
N TYR A 204 -14.41 -9.46 7.41
CA TYR A 204 -15.00 -10.72 6.95
C TYR A 204 -16.18 -10.48 6.01
N ALA A 205 -17.06 -9.54 6.31
CA ALA A 205 -18.15 -9.19 5.43
C ALA A 205 -17.65 -8.74 4.04
N ALA A 206 -16.62 -7.89 4.00
CA ALA A 206 -16.01 -7.48 2.74
C ALA A 206 -15.31 -8.64 2.02
N GLY A 207 -14.47 -9.41 2.73
CA GLY A 207 -13.66 -10.47 2.13
C GLY A 207 -14.50 -11.63 1.62
N VAL A 208 -15.39 -12.15 2.46
CA VAL A 208 -16.29 -13.25 2.09
C VAL A 208 -17.31 -12.77 1.05
N GLY A 209 -17.89 -11.57 1.24
CA GLY A 209 -18.82 -10.99 0.29
C GLY A 209 -18.22 -10.84 -1.10
N LEU A 210 -16.99 -10.29 -1.19
CA LEU A 210 -16.28 -10.13 -2.45
C LEU A 210 -15.92 -11.50 -3.10
N ALA A 211 -15.54 -12.49 -2.29
CA ALA A 211 -15.27 -13.85 -2.75
C ALA A 211 -16.53 -14.51 -3.36
N LEU A 212 -17.66 -14.43 -2.64
CA LEU A 212 -18.93 -14.97 -3.09
C LEU A 212 -19.43 -14.25 -4.36
N TRP A 213 -19.34 -12.93 -4.38
CA TRP A 213 -19.69 -12.14 -5.56
C TRP A 213 -18.84 -12.55 -6.79
N THR A 214 -17.53 -12.68 -6.59
CA THR A 214 -16.61 -13.11 -7.66
C THR A 214 -16.99 -14.49 -8.18
N TRP A 215 -17.28 -15.43 -7.28
CA TRP A 215 -17.71 -16.77 -7.64
C TRP A 215 -19.02 -16.78 -8.44
N GLN A 216 -19.99 -15.95 -8.07
CA GLN A 216 -21.30 -15.89 -8.74
C GLN A 216 -21.25 -15.14 -10.06
N SER A 217 -20.58 -13.97 -10.06
CA SER A 217 -20.63 -13.00 -11.17
C SER A 217 -19.54 -13.20 -12.23
N CYS A 218 -18.50 -13.96 -11.92
CA CYS A 218 -17.37 -14.23 -12.83
C CYS A 218 -17.17 -15.73 -13.06
N PRO A 219 -18.05 -16.39 -13.87
CA PRO A 219 -17.95 -17.84 -14.12
C PRO A 219 -16.60 -18.27 -14.70
N ASP A 220 -15.99 -17.41 -15.52
CA ASP A 220 -14.69 -17.65 -16.17
C ASP A 220 -13.52 -17.79 -15.20
N LEU A 221 -13.68 -17.27 -13.97
CA LEU A 221 -12.69 -17.35 -12.90
C LEU A 221 -12.86 -18.60 -12.02
N ARG A 222 -13.93 -19.36 -12.20
CA ARG A 222 -14.21 -20.55 -11.40
C ARG A 222 -13.18 -21.63 -11.67
N VAL A 223 -12.55 -22.09 -10.61
CA VAL A 223 -11.54 -23.17 -10.66
C VAL A 223 -12.26 -24.52 -10.70
N GLY A 224 -12.20 -25.19 -11.84
CA GLY A 224 -12.72 -26.55 -12.02
C GLY A 224 -11.76 -27.62 -11.48
N LYS A 225 -12.21 -28.90 -11.49
CA LYS A 225 -11.36 -30.02 -11.07
C LYS A 225 -10.09 -30.15 -11.93
N ALA A 226 -10.17 -29.88 -13.22
CA ALA A 226 -9.05 -29.92 -14.16
C ALA A 226 -7.99 -28.84 -13.91
N ASP A 227 -8.38 -27.71 -13.30
CA ASP A 227 -7.49 -26.58 -13.02
C ASP A 227 -6.72 -26.76 -11.70
N ARG A 228 -7.14 -27.70 -10.85
CA ARG A 228 -6.53 -28.02 -9.53
C ARG A 228 -5.28 -28.86 -9.68
N ARG A 229 -4.33 -28.36 -10.45
CA ARG A 229 -3.05 -29.03 -10.69
C ARG A 229 -1.89 -28.15 -10.25
N TRP A 230 -0.83 -28.77 -9.78
CA TRP A 230 0.42 -28.11 -9.47
C TRP A 230 1.31 -28.06 -10.71
N ASP A 231 1.58 -26.86 -11.20
CA ASP A 231 2.54 -26.60 -12.28
C ASP A 231 3.72 -25.82 -11.70
N ARG A 232 4.90 -26.43 -11.75
CA ARG A 232 6.13 -25.85 -11.21
C ARG A 232 6.47 -24.50 -11.85
N ASN A 233 6.16 -24.30 -13.12
CA ASN A 233 6.47 -23.06 -13.83
C ASN A 233 5.54 -21.94 -13.37
N ILE A 234 4.24 -22.23 -13.20
CA ILE A 234 3.27 -21.30 -12.64
C ILE A 234 3.67 -20.95 -11.21
N LEU A 235 3.96 -21.94 -10.39
CA LEU A 235 4.34 -21.73 -8.99
C LEU A 235 5.61 -20.88 -8.86
N ARG A 236 6.64 -21.17 -9.68
CA ARG A 236 7.89 -20.39 -9.67
C ARG A 236 7.65 -18.93 -10.05
N GLN A 237 6.83 -18.67 -11.06
CA GLN A 237 6.51 -17.31 -11.51
C GLN A 237 5.69 -16.57 -10.45
N LEU A 238 4.65 -17.20 -9.90
CA LEU A 238 3.84 -16.66 -8.80
C LEU A 238 4.70 -16.35 -7.58
N TRP A 239 5.56 -17.29 -7.17
CA TRP A 239 6.46 -17.10 -6.04
C TRP A 239 7.39 -15.91 -6.26
N SER A 240 8.04 -15.84 -7.43
CA SER A 240 8.93 -14.72 -7.77
C SER A 240 8.20 -13.39 -7.70
N LEU A 241 7.06 -13.25 -8.36
CA LEU A 241 6.27 -12.02 -8.37
C LEU A 241 5.79 -11.63 -6.97
N SER A 242 5.23 -12.59 -6.23
CA SER A 242 4.67 -12.34 -4.90
C SER A 242 5.75 -12.06 -3.86
N PHE A 243 6.82 -12.85 -3.83
CA PHE A 243 7.91 -12.70 -2.86
C PHE A 243 8.65 -11.37 -3.01
N PHE A 244 9.09 -11.03 -4.24
CA PHE A 244 9.80 -9.77 -4.44
C PHE A 244 8.90 -8.55 -4.23
N THR A 245 7.61 -8.63 -4.56
CA THR A 245 6.67 -7.54 -4.28
C THR A 245 6.42 -7.40 -2.78
N CYS A 246 6.25 -8.49 -2.06
CA CYS A 246 6.12 -8.51 -0.61
C CYS A 246 7.36 -7.90 0.06
N LEU A 247 8.54 -8.33 -0.35
CA LEU A 247 9.80 -7.81 0.21
C LEU A 247 9.96 -6.32 -0.09
N GLN A 248 9.61 -5.88 -1.30
CA GLN A 248 9.61 -4.47 -1.67
C GLN A 248 8.70 -3.63 -0.76
N GLN A 249 7.45 -4.07 -0.55
CA GLN A 249 6.48 -3.37 0.31
C GLN A 249 6.95 -3.33 1.77
N SER A 250 7.52 -4.42 2.26
CA SER A 250 8.08 -4.47 3.60
C SER A 250 9.26 -3.53 3.78
N VAL A 251 10.21 -3.51 2.82
CA VAL A 251 11.38 -2.62 2.85
C VAL A 251 10.95 -1.15 2.79
N MET A 252 9.93 -0.81 1.99
CA MET A 252 9.40 0.56 1.94
C MET A 252 8.90 1.04 3.32
N ASN A 253 8.17 0.19 4.04
CA ASN A 253 7.66 0.54 5.38
C ASN A 253 8.78 0.67 6.42
N PHE A 254 9.83 -0.15 6.34
CA PHE A 254 11.00 -0.02 7.21
C PHE A 254 11.83 1.25 6.94
N GLY A 255 11.82 1.76 5.73
CA GLY A 255 12.63 2.91 5.34
C GLY A 255 12.34 4.18 6.16
N ILE A 256 11.09 4.39 6.55
CA ILE A 256 10.68 5.50 7.41
C ILE A 256 11.27 5.32 8.82
N LEU A 257 11.23 4.11 9.37
CA LEU A 257 11.72 3.81 10.71
C LEU A 257 13.23 4.02 10.84
N LEU A 258 14.01 3.73 9.80
CA LEU A 258 15.46 3.93 9.81
C LEU A 258 15.87 5.39 9.95
N VAL A 259 15.09 6.31 9.39
CA VAL A 259 15.34 7.75 9.48
C VAL A 259 14.75 8.33 10.77
N GLN A 260 13.70 7.73 11.32
CA GLN A 260 13.02 8.21 12.53
C GLN A 260 13.97 8.35 13.72
N GLY A 261 14.86 7.37 13.92
CA GLY A 261 15.86 7.42 15.01
C GLY A 261 16.80 8.62 14.91
N LEU A 262 17.23 8.96 13.69
CA LEU A 262 18.05 10.13 13.43
C LEU A 262 17.28 11.43 13.65
N VAL A 263 16.02 11.50 13.19
CA VAL A 263 15.14 12.67 13.41
C VAL A 263 14.94 12.92 14.91
N ASN A 264 14.74 11.86 15.68
CA ASN A 264 14.52 11.95 17.13
C ASN A 264 15.74 12.57 17.87
N SER A 265 16.96 12.42 17.34
CA SER A 265 18.17 13.02 17.94
C SER A 265 18.23 14.54 17.84
N PHE A 266 17.40 15.16 16.99
CA PHE A 266 17.30 16.61 16.83
C PHE A 266 16.30 17.28 17.78
N GLY A 267 15.69 16.52 18.69
CA GLY A 267 14.81 17.03 19.74
C GLY A 267 13.31 16.92 19.41
N SER A 268 12.50 17.23 20.43
CA SER A 268 11.06 16.99 20.41
C SER A 268 10.31 17.82 19.35
N VAL A 269 10.75 19.04 19.07
CA VAL A 269 10.13 19.92 18.06
C VAL A 269 10.28 19.31 16.67
N VAL A 270 11.49 18.85 16.31
CA VAL A 270 11.77 18.23 15.01
C VAL A 270 11.04 16.90 14.89
N MET A 271 10.98 16.12 15.95
CA MET A 271 10.25 14.85 16.01
C MET A 271 8.75 15.06 15.79
N ALA A 272 8.13 16.04 16.44
CA ALA A 272 6.73 16.38 16.28
C ALA A 272 6.44 16.90 14.85
N ALA A 273 7.29 17.77 14.33
CA ALA A 273 7.17 18.30 12.98
C ALA A 273 7.23 17.18 11.93
N PHE A 274 8.19 16.27 12.05
CA PHE A 274 8.33 15.11 11.15
C PHE A 274 7.12 14.19 11.22
N ALA A 275 6.65 13.86 12.42
CA ALA A 275 5.51 12.97 12.60
C ALA A 275 4.24 13.47 11.88
N VAL A 276 3.97 14.78 11.94
CA VAL A 276 2.84 15.39 11.26
C VAL A 276 3.10 15.54 9.76
N ALA A 277 4.27 16.05 9.39
CA ALA A 277 4.63 16.27 8.00
C ALA A 277 4.61 14.98 7.17
N VAL A 278 5.11 13.86 7.70
CA VAL A 278 5.05 12.55 7.03
C VAL A 278 3.61 12.06 6.81
N LYS A 279 2.68 12.37 7.71
CA LYS A 279 1.26 12.01 7.51
C LYS A 279 0.65 12.79 6.35
N ILE A 280 0.90 14.10 6.29
CA ILE A 280 0.45 14.97 5.20
C ILE A 280 1.07 14.50 3.88
N ASP A 281 2.36 14.27 3.86
CA ASP A 281 3.14 13.80 2.73
C ASP A 281 2.61 12.46 2.19
N THR A 282 2.38 11.50 3.06
CA THR A 282 1.81 10.19 2.69
C THR A 282 0.44 10.34 2.03
N LEU A 283 -0.45 11.16 2.56
CA LEU A 283 -1.75 11.44 1.96
C LEU A 283 -1.62 12.12 0.59
N ALA A 284 -0.63 12.99 0.43
CA ALA A 284 -0.40 13.73 -0.81
C ALA A 284 0.09 12.83 -1.95
N TYR A 285 1.03 11.90 -1.71
CA TYR A 285 1.56 11.03 -2.77
C TYR A 285 0.82 9.69 -2.94
N MET A 286 -0.04 9.29 -2.00
CA MET A 286 -0.81 8.04 -2.09
C MET A 286 -1.57 7.87 -3.41
N PRO A 287 -2.27 8.89 -3.96
CA PRO A 287 -2.94 8.76 -5.25
C PRO A 287 -1.99 8.42 -6.41
N VAL A 288 -0.76 8.92 -6.37
CA VAL A 288 0.26 8.62 -7.39
C VAL A 288 0.75 7.17 -7.26
N GLN A 289 0.89 6.68 -6.03
CA GLN A 289 1.22 5.27 -5.77
C GLN A 289 0.15 4.34 -6.34
N ASP A 290 -1.12 4.66 -6.13
CA ASP A 290 -2.24 3.89 -6.66
C ASP A 290 -2.34 3.96 -8.18
N PHE A 291 -2.05 5.13 -8.74
CA PHE A 291 -1.93 5.27 -10.19
C PHE A 291 -0.79 4.40 -10.74
N GLY A 292 0.34 4.30 -10.04
CA GLY A 292 1.43 3.38 -10.36
C GLY A 292 1.00 1.91 -10.35
N ASN A 293 0.13 1.51 -9.42
CA ASN A 293 -0.45 0.17 -9.37
C ASN A 293 -1.45 -0.08 -10.52
N ALA A 294 -2.25 0.92 -10.87
CA ALA A 294 -3.13 0.87 -12.06
C ALA A 294 -2.32 0.73 -13.35
N TYR A 295 -1.26 1.51 -13.48
CA TYR A 295 -0.33 1.42 -14.59
C TYR A 295 0.36 0.05 -14.67
N ALA A 296 0.74 -0.56 -13.54
CA ALA A 296 1.29 -1.91 -13.52
C ALA A 296 0.30 -2.93 -14.10
N THR A 297 -0.98 -2.85 -13.76
CA THR A 297 -2.03 -3.73 -14.33
C THR A 297 -2.17 -3.52 -15.84
N PHE A 298 -2.19 -2.26 -16.29
CA PHE A 298 -2.22 -1.92 -17.72
C PHE A 298 -1.01 -2.52 -18.46
N VAL A 299 0.19 -2.34 -17.93
CA VAL A 299 1.41 -2.88 -18.56
C VAL A 299 1.37 -4.41 -18.56
N ALA A 300 0.97 -5.06 -17.46
CA ALA A 300 0.93 -6.51 -17.36
C ALA A 300 -0.06 -7.15 -18.36
N GLN A 301 -1.27 -6.58 -18.53
CA GLN A 301 -2.23 -7.05 -19.53
C GLN A 301 -1.67 -6.89 -20.96
N ASN A 302 -1.11 -5.72 -21.28
CA ASN A 302 -0.55 -5.46 -22.60
C ASN A 302 0.73 -6.27 -22.88
N TYR A 303 1.53 -6.53 -21.84
CA TYR A 303 2.70 -7.41 -21.91
C TYR A 303 2.28 -8.84 -22.21
N GLY A 304 1.26 -9.34 -21.51
CA GLY A 304 0.65 -10.63 -21.79
C GLY A 304 0.11 -10.75 -23.22
N ALA A 305 -0.55 -9.70 -23.72
CA ALA A 305 -1.09 -9.62 -25.07
C ALA A 305 -0.04 -9.36 -26.16
N GLY A 306 1.26 -9.19 -25.81
CA GLY A 306 2.32 -8.87 -26.78
C GLY A 306 2.25 -7.45 -27.36
N GLN A 307 1.43 -6.56 -26.81
CA GLN A 307 1.17 -5.22 -27.35
C GLN A 307 2.19 -4.16 -26.89
N ARG A 308 3.43 -4.31 -27.30
CA ARG A 308 4.55 -3.43 -26.91
C ARG A 308 4.34 -1.97 -27.29
N GLY A 309 3.72 -1.70 -28.44
CA GLY A 309 3.38 -0.34 -28.89
C GLY A 309 2.44 0.37 -27.90
N ARG A 310 1.44 -0.37 -27.39
CA ARG A 310 0.53 0.17 -26.37
C ARG A 310 1.24 0.42 -25.04
N ILE A 311 2.18 -0.43 -24.63
CA ILE A 311 2.99 -0.21 -23.42
C ILE A 311 3.77 1.10 -23.55
N LYS A 312 4.47 1.33 -24.68
CA LYS A 312 5.22 2.59 -24.92
C LYS A 312 4.31 3.82 -24.88
N ALA A 313 3.15 3.76 -25.56
CA ALA A 313 2.18 4.84 -25.54
C ALA A 313 1.57 5.05 -24.15
N GLY A 314 1.26 3.97 -23.44
CA GLY A 314 0.73 4.00 -22.08
C GLY A 314 1.72 4.60 -21.08
N THR A 315 3.03 4.29 -21.21
CA THR A 315 4.08 4.89 -20.40
C THR A 315 4.14 6.41 -20.59
N LYS A 316 4.03 6.91 -21.83
CA LYS A 316 4.00 8.36 -22.10
C LYS A 316 2.79 9.04 -21.43
N TRP A 317 1.61 8.45 -21.55
CA TRP A 317 0.41 8.96 -20.90
C TRP A 317 0.47 8.86 -19.38
N ALA A 318 1.05 7.79 -18.84
CA ALA A 318 1.25 7.64 -17.40
C ALA A 318 2.19 8.70 -16.85
N LEU A 319 3.32 8.96 -17.54
CA LEU A 319 4.25 10.06 -17.19
C LEU A 319 3.56 11.42 -17.25
N PHE A 320 2.74 11.68 -18.26
CA PHE A 320 1.98 12.92 -18.38
C PHE A 320 1.03 13.14 -17.19
N TRP A 321 0.24 12.11 -16.82
CA TRP A 321 -0.69 12.21 -15.69
C TRP A 321 0.02 12.34 -14.36
N VAL A 322 1.13 11.62 -14.16
CA VAL A 322 1.97 11.76 -12.96
C VAL A 322 2.56 13.16 -12.87
N LEU A 323 3.05 13.72 -13.99
CA LEU A 323 3.56 15.10 -14.03
C LEU A 323 2.47 16.09 -13.61
N VAL A 324 1.30 16.02 -14.24
CA VAL A 324 0.16 16.93 -13.94
C VAL A 324 -0.24 16.82 -12.48
N PHE A 325 -0.40 15.60 -11.97
CA PHE A 325 -0.80 15.39 -10.58
C PHE A 325 0.28 15.87 -9.60
N CYS A 326 1.55 15.50 -9.81
CA CYS A 326 2.63 15.87 -8.90
C CYS A 326 2.87 17.39 -8.87
N LEU A 327 2.74 18.07 -10.00
CA LEU A 327 2.81 19.53 -10.03
C LEU A 327 1.63 20.17 -9.30
N ALA A 328 0.41 19.68 -9.50
CA ALA A 328 -0.78 20.22 -8.84
C ALA A 328 -0.72 19.99 -7.31
N ILE A 329 -0.49 18.76 -6.85
CA ILE A 329 -0.45 18.43 -5.43
C ILE A 329 0.80 18.99 -4.76
N GLY A 330 1.97 18.90 -5.42
CA GLY A 330 3.21 19.48 -4.90
C GLY A 330 3.11 20.99 -4.73
N GLY A 331 2.56 21.68 -5.73
CA GLY A 331 2.28 23.10 -5.63
C GLY A 331 1.33 23.45 -4.48
N LEU A 332 0.24 22.69 -4.33
CA LEU A 332 -0.73 22.85 -3.25
C LEU A 332 -0.09 22.64 -1.88
N VAL A 333 0.66 21.54 -1.70
CA VAL A 333 1.38 21.23 -0.45
C VAL A 333 2.42 22.30 -0.13
N CYS A 334 3.21 22.76 -1.11
CA CYS A 334 4.23 23.79 -0.89
C CYS A 334 3.61 25.15 -0.52
N CYS A 335 2.49 25.54 -1.17
CA CYS A 335 1.82 26.81 -0.90
C CYS A 335 1.13 26.82 0.46
N PHE A 336 0.44 25.72 0.81
CA PHE A 336 -0.38 25.62 2.01
C PHE A 336 0.28 24.83 3.14
N ALA A 337 1.60 24.56 3.08
CA ALA A 337 2.32 23.79 4.10
C ALA A 337 2.09 24.28 5.54
N PRO A 338 2.18 25.58 5.88
CA PRO A 338 1.93 26.05 7.24
C PRO A 338 0.49 25.77 7.70
N GLN A 339 -0.50 25.99 6.84
CA GLN A 339 -1.91 25.78 7.14
C GLN A 339 -2.23 24.29 7.34
N LEU A 340 -1.68 23.43 6.49
CA LEU A 340 -1.82 21.98 6.61
C LEU A 340 -1.25 21.45 7.92
N LEU A 341 -0.09 21.94 8.34
CA LEU A 341 0.52 21.60 9.63
C LEU A 341 -0.30 22.11 10.80
N ALA A 342 -0.77 23.37 10.73
CA ALA A 342 -1.58 23.99 11.79
C ALA A 342 -2.87 23.23 12.11
N ILE A 343 -3.45 22.51 11.15
CA ILE A 343 -4.62 21.63 11.36
C ILE A 343 -4.32 20.56 12.42
N PHE A 344 -3.09 20.06 12.46
CA PHE A 344 -2.70 18.95 13.35
C PHE A 344 -2.11 19.40 14.69
N VAL A 345 -1.34 20.49 14.70
CA VAL A 345 -0.59 20.93 15.91
C VAL A 345 -1.14 22.19 16.56
N GLY A 346 -2.12 22.82 15.93
CA GLY A 346 -2.65 24.11 16.36
C GLY A 346 -1.77 25.30 15.93
N HIS A 347 -2.33 26.49 15.97
CA HIS A 347 -1.65 27.71 15.50
C HIS A 347 -0.53 28.18 16.44
N ASP A 348 -0.51 27.76 17.70
CA ASP A 348 0.44 28.21 18.71
C ASP A 348 1.81 27.52 18.60
N ALA A 349 1.90 26.36 17.92
CA ALA A 349 3.12 25.58 17.75
C ALA A 349 4.01 26.08 16.59
N GLN A 350 4.39 27.35 16.60
CA GLN A 350 5.09 28.03 15.50
C GLN A 350 6.41 27.36 15.10
N GLU A 351 7.20 26.89 16.07
CA GLU A 351 8.47 26.19 15.77
C GLU A 351 8.24 24.88 15.02
N VAL A 352 7.25 24.08 15.45
CA VAL A 352 6.87 22.81 14.79
C VAL A 352 6.38 23.07 13.37
N ILE A 353 5.56 24.11 13.19
CA ILE A 353 5.06 24.52 11.87
C ILE A 353 6.21 24.97 10.96
N SER A 354 7.15 25.74 11.48
CA SER A 354 8.32 26.20 10.70
C SER A 354 9.17 25.05 10.20
N VAL A 355 9.54 24.12 11.08
CA VAL A 355 10.35 22.94 10.73
C VAL A 355 9.61 22.03 9.76
N GLY A 356 8.32 21.73 10.02
CA GLY A 356 7.50 20.90 9.14
C GLY A 356 7.25 21.53 7.77
N THR A 357 7.13 22.87 7.71
CA THR A 357 7.03 23.61 6.44
C THR A 357 8.28 23.42 5.59
N GLY A 358 9.46 23.44 6.20
CA GLY A 358 10.72 23.15 5.52
C GLY A 358 10.72 21.75 4.88
N TYR A 359 10.27 20.75 5.64
CA TYR A 359 10.09 19.37 5.14
C TYR A 359 9.13 19.32 3.94
N LEU A 360 7.89 19.79 4.11
CA LEU A 360 6.84 19.69 3.09
C LEU A 360 7.19 20.44 1.80
N ARG A 361 7.91 21.58 1.89
CA ARG A 361 8.36 22.31 0.70
C ARG A 361 9.45 21.58 -0.06
N ILE A 362 10.39 20.92 0.61
CA ILE A 362 11.43 20.13 -0.03
C ILE A 362 10.82 18.91 -0.71
N GLU A 363 10.03 18.12 0.03
CA GLU A 363 9.39 16.92 -0.50
C GLU A 363 8.37 17.24 -1.60
N GLY A 364 7.47 18.17 -1.35
CA GLY A 364 6.39 18.59 -2.27
C GLY A 364 6.92 19.10 -3.60
N SER A 365 8.04 19.85 -3.60
CA SER A 365 8.68 20.32 -4.84
C SER A 365 9.28 19.18 -5.67
N CYS A 366 9.53 18.02 -5.07
CA CYS A 366 10.17 16.85 -5.67
C CYS A 366 9.24 15.65 -5.87
N TYR A 367 7.92 15.79 -5.68
CA TYR A 367 6.97 14.67 -5.82
C TYR A 367 7.01 14.00 -7.20
N LEU A 368 7.47 14.70 -8.23
CA LEU A 368 7.69 14.09 -9.54
C LEU A 368 8.65 12.89 -9.47
N GLY A 369 9.70 12.98 -8.64
CA GLY A 369 10.65 11.88 -8.44
C GLY A 369 9.96 10.62 -7.90
N ILE A 370 9.23 10.72 -6.79
CA ILE A 370 8.51 9.55 -6.26
C ILE A 370 7.44 9.04 -7.23
N GLY A 371 6.79 9.93 -7.99
CA GLY A 371 5.81 9.58 -9.00
C GLY A 371 6.42 8.73 -10.12
N ILE A 372 7.57 9.11 -10.65
CA ILE A 372 8.31 8.34 -11.65
C ILE A 372 8.75 7.00 -11.05
N LEU A 373 9.22 6.99 -9.81
CA LEU A 373 9.65 5.78 -9.12
C LEU A 373 8.52 4.75 -8.99
N PHE A 374 7.30 5.18 -8.66
CA PHE A 374 6.13 4.29 -8.62
C PHE A 374 5.77 3.72 -10.00
N LEU A 375 5.92 4.50 -11.07
CA LEU A 375 5.75 3.97 -12.43
C LEU A 375 6.83 2.94 -12.77
N LEU A 376 8.08 3.16 -12.39
CA LEU A 376 9.16 2.19 -12.60
C LEU A 376 8.93 0.91 -11.82
N TYR A 377 8.50 0.99 -10.56
CA TYR A 377 8.09 -0.18 -9.78
C TYR A 377 6.97 -0.96 -10.46
N GLY A 378 5.94 -0.26 -10.94
CA GLY A 378 4.83 -0.85 -11.67
C GLY A 378 5.29 -1.54 -12.95
N TYR A 379 6.11 -0.88 -13.74
CA TYR A 379 6.64 -1.40 -15.00
C TYR A 379 7.44 -2.70 -14.80
N PHE A 380 8.45 -2.69 -13.94
CA PHE A 380 9.33 -3.85 -13.77
C PHE A 380 8.61 -5.06 -13.17
N ARG A 381 7.64 -4.83 -12.27
CA ARG A 381 6.76 -5.92 -11.82
C ARG A 381 5.94 -6.49 -12.98
N ALA A 382 5.37 -5.63 -13.81
CA ALA A 382 4.48 -5.98 -14.91
C ALA A 382 5.16 -6.70 -16.07
N VAL A 383 6.48 -6.54 -16.26
CA VAL A 383 7.27 -7.23 -17.29
C VAL A 383 8.03 -8.45 -16.75
N ASP A 384 7.55 -9.03 -15.66
CA ASP A 384 8.09 -10.24 -15.01
C ASP A 384 9.54 -10.06 -14.47
N ARG A 385 9.85 -8.84 -13.99
CA ARG A 385 11.15 -8.47 -13.39
C ARG A 385 11.00 -7.83 -12.02
N PRO A 386 10.27 -8.44 -11.07
CA PRO A 386 9.96 -7.81 -9.78
C PRO A 386 11.20 -7.56 -8.92
N ALA A 387 12.27 -8.33 -9.09
CA ALA A 387 13.54 -8.12 -8.41
C ALA A 387 14.14 -6.73 -8.70
N VAL A 388 13.94 -6.18 -9.91
CA VAL A 388 14.41 -4.84 -10.26
C VAL A 388 13.68 -3.78 -9.42
N SER A 389 12.38 -3.93 -9.21
CA SER A 389 11.61 -3.03 -8.35
C SER A 389 12.16 -3.01 -6.92
N LEU A 390 12.53 -4.18 -6.37
CA LEU A 390 13.19 -4.28 -5.07
C LEU A 390 14.55 -3.58 -5.07
N VAL A 391 15.39 -3.79 -6.10
CA VAL A 391 16.70 -3.12 -6.23
C VAL A 391 16.52 -1.60 -6.23
N LEU A 392 15.56 -1.07 -7.00
CA LEU A 392 15.28 0.37 -7.02
C LEU A 392 14.82 0.89 -5.64
N THR A 393 14.03 0.10 -4.91
CA THR A 393 13.61 0.44 -3.54
C THR A 393 14.81 0.51 -2.62
N VAL A 394 15.70 -0.50 -2.67
CA VAL A 394 16.92 -0.52 -1.86
C VAL A 394 17.87 0.63 -2.24
N CYS A 395 18.00 0.94 -3.54
CA CYS A 395 18.78 2.10 -4.00
C CYS A 395 18.21 3.41 -3.44
N SER A 396 16.90 3.61 -3.52
CA SER A 396 16.24 4.82 -3.01
C SER A 396 16.42 4.96 -1.50
N LEU A 397 16.08 3.91 -0.73
CA LEU A 397 16.14 3.94 0.73
C LEU A 397 17.56 3.93 1.26
N GLY A 398 18.46 3.15 0.66
CA GLY A 398 19.88 3.11 1.04
C GLY A 398 20.55 4.47 0.85
N THR A 399 20.33 5.12 -0.30
CA THR A 399 20.82 6.47 -0.57
C THR A 399 20.23 7.48 0.41
N ARG A 400 18.91 7.42 0.66
CA ARG A 400 18.22 8.28 1.64
C ARG A 400 18.84 8.15 3.03
N VAL A 401 19.01 6.93 3.54
CA VAL A 401 19.58 6.70 4.87
C VAL A 401 21.02 7.18 4.93
N ALA A 402 21.87 6.77 3.98
CA ALA A 402 23.26 7.17 3.93
C ALA A 402 23.43 8.69 3.90
N LEU A 403 22.71 9.38 3.00
CA LEU A 403 22.77 10.84 2.88
C LEU A 403 22.15 11.55 4.09
N ALA A 404 21.09 11.02 4.70
CA ALA A 404 20.50 11.61 5.90
C ALA A 404 21.55 11.68 7.04
N TYR A 405 22.27 10.58 7.29
CA TYR A 405 23.34 10.57 8.29
C TYR A 405 24.55 11.44 7.88
N LEU A 406 24.95 11.41 6.61
CA LEU A 406 26.10 12.21 6.15
C LEU A 406 25.82 13.71 6.17
N LEU A 407 24.69 14.16 5.61
CA LEU A 407 24.36 15.57 5.47
C LEU A 407 23.98 16.19 6.81
N SER A 408 23.28 15.46 7.68
CA SER A 408 22.90 15.99 9.00
C SER A 408 24.06 16.12 9.97
N ALA A 409 25.18 15.41 9.73
CA ALA A 409 26.40 15.54 10.52
C ALA A 409 27.10 16.89 10.35
N TYR A 410 26.81 17.63 9.27
CA TYR A 410 27.33 18.99 9.07
C TYR A 410 26.43 20.01 9.77
N PRO A 411 26.93 20.76 10.78
CA PRO A 411 26.12 21.70 11.57
C PRO A 411 25.38 22.78 10.73
N ALA A 412 26.00 23.17 9.60
CA ALA A 412 25.41 24.18 8.70
C ALA A 412 24.17 23.63 7.90
N ILE A 413 24.04 22.31 7.76
CA ILE A 413 22.96 21.67 7.03
C ILE A 413 21.91 21.12 8.00
N GLY A 414 22.35 20.41 9.05
CA GLY A 414 21.51 19.91 10.12
C GLY A 414 20.31 19.10 9.61
N VAL A 415 19.14 19.39 10.15
CA VAL A 415 17.85 18.71 9.85
C VAL A 415 17.48 18.80 8.37
N THR A 416 17.80 19.90 7.70
CA THR A 416 17.50 20.09 6.27
C THR A 416 18.19 19.02 5.38
N GLY A 417 19.34 18.51 5.83
CA GLY A 417 20.05 17.42 5.18
C GLY A 417 19.26 16.11 5.19
N ILE A 418 18.51 15.84 6.25
CA ILE A 418 17.63 14.68 6.34
C ILE A 418 16.49 14.81 5.32
N TRP A 419 15.88 16.01 5.25
CA TRP A 419 14.80 16.27 4.30
C TRP A 419 15.26 16.16 2.85
N ALA A 420 16.40 16.75 2.52
CA ALA A 420 16.96 16.70 1.17
C ALA A 420 17.41 15.29 0.74
N ALA A 421 17.81 14.43 1.68
CA ALA A 421 18.23 13.07 1.40
C ALA A 421 17.11 12.22 0.77
N ILE A 422 15.85 12.52 1.08
CA ILE A 422 14.69 11.75 0.61
C ILE A 422 14.51 11.91 -0.91
N PRO A 423 14.32 13.11 -1.47
CA PRO A 423 14.17 13.29 -2.90
C PRO A 423 15.44 12.94 -3.68
N ILE A 424 16.64 13.13 -3.13
CA ILE A 424 17.88 12.69 -3.76
C ILE A 424 17.85 11.16 -3.95
N GLY A 425 17.38 10.41 -2.96
CA GLY A 425 17.18 8.97 -3.07
C GLY A 425 16.21 8.57 -4.19
N TRP A 426 15.12 9.32 -4.37
CA TRP A 426 14.18 9.09 -5.47
C TRP A 426 14.83 9.31 -6.84
N PHE A 427 15.46 10.44 -7.04
CA PHE A 427 16.10 10.77 -8.32
C PHE A 427 17.27 9.83 -8.66
N PHE A 428 18.00 9.36 -7.66
CA PHE A 428 19.02 8.35 -7.87
C PHE A 428 18.41 7.03 -8.36
N ALA A 429 17.37 6.54 -7.69
CA ALA A 429 16.66 5.34 -8.10
C ALA A 429 15.99 5.49 -9.47
N ASP A 430 15.43 6.67 -9.79
CA ASP A 430 14.85 6.99 -11.10
C ASP A 430 15.90 6.95 -12.22
N THR A 431 17.10 7.45 -11.95
CA THR A 431 18.22 7.39 -12.91
C THR A 431 18.59 5.95 -13.19
N VAL A 432 18.78 5.14 -12.15
CA VAL A 432 19.07 3.69 -12.29
C VAL A 432 17.93 2.99 -13.03
N GLY A 433 16.68 3.23 -12.61
CA GLY A 433 15.49 2.64 -13.22
C GLY A 433 15.31 3.03 -14.68
N GLY A 434 15.55 4.29 -15.02
CA GLY A 434 15.48 4.80 -16.39
C GLY A 434 16.54 4.17 -17.32
N ILE A 435 17.76 3.96 -16.81
CA ILE A 435 18.81 3.24 -17.56
C ILE A 435 18.39 1.79 -17.83
N LEU A 436 17.87 1.10 -16.79
CA LEU A 436 17.41 -0.28 -16.92
C LEU A 436 16.20 -0.38 -17.86
N TRP A 437 15.24 0.56 -17.77
CA TRP A 437 14.09 0.63 -18.66
C TRP A 437 14.50 0.82 -20.12
N ARG A 438 15.46 1.70 -20.41
CA ARG A 438 16.00 1.91 -21.77
C ARG A 438 16.66 0.64 -22.32
N LYS A 439 17.42 -0.08 -21.51
CA LYS A 439 18.03 -1.37 -21.89
C LYS A 439 17.00 -2.43 -22.20
N ASP A 440 15.94 -2.52 -21.40
CA ASP A 440 14.84 -3.46 -21.56
C ASP A 440 14.04 -3.16 -22.85
N SER A 441 13.72 -1.90 -23.07
CA SER A 441 13.01 -1.43 -24.27
C SER A 441 13.79 -1.69 -25.57
N LYS A 442 15.15 -1.67 -25.54
CA LYS A 442 16.00 -1.99 -26.69
C LYS A 442 16.14 -3.49 -26.93
N ARG A 443 16.27 -4.31 -25.88
CA ARG A 443 16.32 -5.79 -25.99
C ARG A 443 15.02 -6.40 -26.53
N SER A 444 13.97 -5.66 -26.47
CA SER A 444 12.63 -6.04 -26.96
C SER A 444 12.43 -5.79 -28.47
N HIS A 445 13.46 -5.32 -29.17
CA HIS A 445 13.48 -5.28 -30.64
C HIS A 445 14.29 -6.48 -31.13
N PRO A 446 13.68 -7.49 -31.79
CA PRO A 446 14.39 -8.37 -32.68
C PRO A 446 14.72 -7.61 -33.97
#